data_bfc29ecee3efa5049571ed1fa9268856
#
_entry.id   bfc29ecee3efa5049571ed1fa9268856
#
_cell.length_a   1.000
_cell.length_b   1.000
_cell.length_c   1.000
_cell.angle_alpha   90.00
_cell.angle_beta   90.00
_cell.angle_gamma   90.00
#
_symmetry.space_group_name_H-M   'P 1'
#
loop_
_entity.id
_entity.type
_entity.pdbx_description
1 polymer ?
#
loop_
_entity_poly.entity_id
_entity_poly.type
_entity_poly.pdbx_seq_one_letter_code
_entity_poly.pdbx_strand_id
1 'polypeptide(L)'
;IIKVPLMGKFKYIGTYISPLLAIMSFQLTGIFAYSGIFVLYVLIPVLENLIPKDSYNFNKAEKELAKNDIFYDVILYLMVPLHLFVVYEFLVSINNPNLPLSDLIAYTLIMGTILGVNGINGGHELGHKINAPFKIFLAHVLLTTSMQNHFMTYHNSGHHRDVATPNDLTSAKKGDIFYWFILKSQIGGYFKTWKLEADKLKVKGKSLVLNPMILYTILPWSFIALIYFFFGFQIALIYFFASV
;
A
#
# COMPACT_ATOMS: atom_id res chain seq x y z
N ILE A 1 15.42 -10.84 32.27
CA ILE A 1 14.59 -9.89 31.46
C ILE A 1 14.75 -10.33 30.03
N ILE A 2 13.70 -10.95 29.47
CA ILE A 2 13.66 -11.34 28.03
C ILE A 2 13.54 -10.03 27.25
N LYS A 3 14.57 -9.69 26.44
CA LYS A 3 14.51 -8.57 25.49
C LYS A 3 14.37 -9.14 24.10
N VAL A 4 13.56 -8.49 23.27
CA VAL A 4 13.58 -8.77 21.82
C VAL A 4 15.00 -8.56 21.32
N PRO A 5 15.61 -9.52 20.59
CA PRO A 5 16.98 -9.36 20.11
C PRO A 5 17.12 -8.05 19.30
N LEU A 6 18.10 -7.23 19.68
CA LEU A 6 18.27 -5.89 19.08
C LEU A 6 18.46 -5.99 17.55
N MET A 7 19.25 -6.97 17.08
CA MET A 7 19.43 -7.24 15.64
C MET A 7 18.14 -7.62 14.92
N GLY A 8 17.20 -8.31 15.58
CA GLY A 8 15.90 -8.66 15.00
C GLY A 8 14.99 -7.46 14.75
N LYS A 9 15.18 -6.34 15.46
CA LYS A 9 14.38 -5.12 15.26
C LYS A 9 14.86 -4.29 14.07
N PHE A 10 16.16 -4.14 13.90
CA PHE A 10 16.72 -3.25 12.87
C PHE A 10 16.43 -3.69 11.44
N LYS A 11 16.13 -4.98 11.20
CA LYS A 11 15.70 -5.45 9.88
C LYS A 11 14.43 -4.73 9.36
N TYR A 12 13.56 -4.26 10.26
CA TYR A 12 12.35 -3.51 9.88
C TYR A 12 12.63 -2.09 9.36
N ILE A 13 13.84 -1.55 9.59
CA ILE A 13 14.28 -0.29 8.97
C ILE A 13 14.44 -0.47 7.45
N GLY A 14 14.65 -1.68 6.96
CA GLY A 14 14.69 -2.01 5.54
C GLY A 14 13.41 -1.57 4.77
N THR A 15 12.29 -1.37 5.47
CA THR A 15 11.05 -0.85 4.85
C THR A 15 11.24 0.54 4.22
N TYR A 16 12.25 1.33 4.66
CA TYR A 16 12.54 2.65 4.09
C TYR A 16 13.37 2.59 2.80
N ILE A 17 13.91 1.42 2.42
CA ILE A 17 14.71 1.27 1.20
C ILE A 17 13.88 1.62 -0.04
N SER A 18 12.66 1.10 -0.14
CA SER A 18 11.80 1.33 -1.31
C SER A 18 11.46 2.82 -1.54
N PRO A 19 10.99 3.61 -0.55
CA PRO A 19 10.72 5.02 -0.77
C PRO A 19 11.98 5.85 -1.04
N LEU A 20 13.13 5.50 -0.43
CA LEU A 20 14.39 6.18 -0.72
C LEU A 20 14.87 5.90 -2.15
N LEU A 21 14.73 4.67 -2.64
CA LEU A 21 15.01 4.31 -4.03
C LEU A 21 14.09 5.04 -5.02
N ALA A 22 12.82 5.26 -4.67
CA ALA A 22 11.91 6.01 -5.50
C ALA A 22 12.35 7.49 -5.61
N ILE A 23 12.65 8.14 -4.48
CA ILE A 23 13.16 9.52 -4.47
C ILE A 23 14.42 9.62 -5.32
N MET A 24 15.36 8.67 -5.17
CA MET A 24 16.57 8.63 -5.98
C MET A 24 16.25 8.48 -7.48
N SER A 25 15.32 7.60 -7.85
CA SER A 25 14.91 7.38 -9.25
C SER A 25 14.34 8.65 -9.88
N PHE A 26 13.58 9.46 -9.14
CA PHE A 26 13.01 10.73 -9.63
C PHE A 26 14.05 11.83 -9.85
N GLN A 27 15.27 11.67 -9.37
CA GLN A 27 16.39 12.60 -9.58
C GLN A 27 17.33 12.14 -10.71
N LEU A 28 17.12 10.94 -11.25
CA LEU A 28 17.96 10.32 -12.28
C LEU A 28 17.23 10.31 -13.62
N THR A 29 17.99 10.31 -14.73
CA THR A 29 17.45 10.31 -16.09
C THR A 29 17.96 9.13 -16.92
N GLY A 30 17.28 8.84 -18.04
CA GLY A 30 17.63 7.76 -18.95
C GLY A 30 17.58 6.39 -18.26
N ILE A 31 18.56 5.54 -18.55
CA ILE A 31 18.59 4.18 -17.96
C ILE A 31 18.67 4.20 -16.42
N PHE A 32 19.27 5.24 -15.83
CA PHE A 32 19.42 5.34 -14.38
C PHE A 32 18.10 5.67 -13.66
N ALA A 33 17.11 6.23 -14.34
CA ALA A 33 15.77 6.41 -13.81
C ALA A 33 15.10 5.08 -13.37
N TYR A 34 15.51 3.96 -13.99
CA TYR A 34 15.04 2.61 -13.66
C TYR A 34 15.76 1.96 -12.49
N SER A 35 16.74 2.63 -11.86
CA SER A 35 17.57 2.04 -10.80
C SER A 35 16.75 1.50 -9.62
N GLY A 36 15.72 2.20 -9.18
CA GLY A 36 14.84 1.73 -8.10
C GLY A 36 14.11 0.43 -8.46
N ILE A 37 13.55 0.35 -9.68
CA ILE A 37 12.91 -0.87 -10.20
C ILE A 37 13.92 -2.00 -10.31
N PHE A 38 15.13 -1.74 -10.84
CA PHE A 38 16.17 -2.74 -10.94
C PHE A 38 16.58 -3.29 -9.56
N VAL A 39 16.78 -2.41 -8.59
CA VAL A 39 17.15 -2.83 -7.23
C VAL A 39 16.04 -3.69 -6.60
N LEU A 40 14.77 -3.24 -6.66
CA LEU A 40 13.65 -3.93 -6.00
C LEU A 40 13.31 -5.26 -6.67
N TYR A 41 13.31 -5.33 -8.01
CA TYR A 41 12.81 -6.51 -8.74
C TYR A 41 13.89 -7.42 -9.33
N VAL A 42 15.15 -6.98 -9.34
CA VAL A 42 16.27 -7.79 -9.85
C VAL A 42 17.31 -8.02 -8.76
N LEU A 43 17.90 -6.94 -8.23
CA LEU A 43 19.03 -7.07 -7.30
C LEU A 43 18.61 -7.72 -5.97
N ILE A 44 17.54 -7.27 -5.33
CA ILE A 44 17.08 -7.86 -4.07
C ILE A 44 16.71 -9.34 -4.23
N PRO A 45 15.89 -9.78 -5.21
CA PRO A 45 15.62 -11.20 -5.43
C PRO A 45 16.87 -12.05 -5.73
N VAL A 46 17.83 -11.51 -6.46
CA VAL A 46 19.11 -12.21 -6.67
C VAL A 46 19.89 -12.36 -5.36
N LEU A 47 20.00 -11.30 -4.56
CA LEU A 47 20.67 -11.34 -3.26
C LEU A 47 19.98 -12.30 -2.29
N GLU A 48 18.65 -12.33 -2.26
CA GLU A 48 17.87 -13.27 -1.43
C GLU A 48 18.17 -14.75 -1.75
N ASN A 49 18.54 -15.07 -2.99
CA ASN A 49 18.94 -16.42 -3.37
C ASN A 49 20.42 -16.73 -2.99
N LEU A 50 21.24 -15.72 -2.80
CA LEU A 50 22.68 -15.87 -2.47
C LEU A 50 22.95 -15.80 -0.97
N ILE A 51 22.08 -15.11 -0.21
CA ILE A 51 22.24 -14.93 1.25
C ILE A 51 21.52 -16.07 1.99
N PRO A 52 22.12 -16.65 3.04
CA PRO A 52 21.45 -17.64 3.88
C PRO A 52 20.13 -17.10 4.44
N LYS A 53 19.08 -17.91 4.36
CA LYS A 53 17.75 -17.53 4.87
C LYS A 53 17.78 -17.36 6.38
N ASP A 54 17.27 -16.23 6.88
CA ASP A 54 16.99 -16.05 8.31
C ASP A 54 15.78 -16.92 8.69
N SER A 55 16.05 -18.02 9.40
CA SER A 55 15.01 -18.93 9.91
C SER A 55 14.54 -18.55 11.33
N TYR A 56 15.04 -17.47 11.91
CA TYR A 56 14.67 -17.06 13.25
C TYR A 56 13.24 -16.53 13.29
N ASN A 57 12.41 -17.15 14.12
CA ASN A 57 11.04 -16.73 14.40
C ASN A 57 10.88 -16.39 15.87
N PHE A 58 10.20 -15.31 16.18
CA PHE A 58 9.89 -14.95 17.56
C PHE A 58 9.09 -16.06 18.26
N ASN A 59 9.53 -16.45 19.45
CA ASN A 59 8.73 -17.29 20.34
C ASN A 59 7.52 -16.49 20.88
N LYS A 60 6.61 -17.18 21.63
CA LYS A 60 5.39 -16.54 22.14
C LYS A 60 5.67 -15.34 23.05
N ALA A 61 6.68 -15.42 23.93
CA ALA A 61 7.04 -14.34 24.84
C ALA A 61 7.65 -13.13 24.09
N GLU A 62 8.49 -13.37 23.09
CA GLU A 62 9.06 -12.32 22.23
C GLU A 62 7.98 -11.63 21.37
N LYS A 63 6.99 -12.38 20.88
CA LYS A 63 5.85 -11.80 20.16
C LYS A 63 5.04 -10.86 21.03
N GLU A 64 4.77 -11.21 22.28
CA GLU A 64 4.05 -10.33 23.22
C GLU A 64 4.84 -9.08 23.57
N LEU A 65 6.17 -9.20 23.73
CA LEU A 65 7.04 -8.03 23.92
C LEU A 65 7.06 -7.12 22.69
N ALA A 66 7.15 -7.70 21.49
CA ALA A 66 7.17 -6.96 20.24
C ALA A 66 5.86 -6.19 19.97
N LYS A 67 4.70 -6.76 20.35
CA LYS A 67 3.39 -6.08 20.20
C LYS A 67 3.31 -4.75 20.96
N ASN A 68 4.03 -4.63 22.08
CA ASN A 68 4.03 -3.47 22.96
C ASN A 68 5.26 -2.56 22.77
N ASP A 69 6.13 -2.89 21.81
CA ASP A 69 7.35 -2.15 21.57
C ASP A 69 7.07 -0.98 20.60
N ILE A 70 7.16 0.23 21.12
CA ILE A 70 6.94 1.48 20.38
C ILE A 70 7.82 1.62 19.12
N PHE A 71 8.94 0.92 19.05
CA PHE A 71 9.86 0.96 17.91
C PHE A 71 9.14 0.60 16.61
N TYR A 72 8.28 -0.44 16.61
CA TYR A 72 7.52 -0.86 15.42
C TYR A 72 6.46 0.18 15.04
N ASP A 73 5.81 0.77 16.03
CA ASP A 73 4.84 1.84 15.79
C ASP A 73 5.51 3.08 15.19
N VAL A 74 6.69 3.48 15.71
CA VAL A 74 7.46 4.62 15.19
C VAL A 74 7.87 4.41 13.74
N ILE A 75 8.32 3.19 13.36
CA ILE A 75 8.63 2.87 11.96
C ILE A 75 7.40 3.11 11.08
N LEU A 76 6.23 2.59 11.47
CA LEU A 76 4.99 2.77 10.70
C LEU A 76 4.54 4.23 10.66
N TYR A 77 4.68 4.98 11.76
CA TYR A 77 4.30 6.40 11.79
C TYR A 77 5.19 7.26 10.90
N LEU A 78 6.51 7.02 10.90
CA LEU A 78 7.45 7.75 10.05
C LEU A 78 7.30 7.39 8.57
N MET A 79 6.79 6.18 8.26
CA MET A 79 6.49 5.78 6.89
C MET A 79 5.44 6.69 6.24
N VAL A 80 4.44 7.17 7.00
CA VAL A 80 3.35 7.98 6.46
C VAL A 80 3.85 9.31 5.87
N PRO A 81 4.57 10.18 6.62
CA PRO A 81 5.09 11.42 6.06
C PRO A 81 6.12 11.16 4.95
N LEU A 82 6.93 10.11 5.05
CA LEU A 82 7.86 9.75 3.98
C LEU A 82 7.11 9.33 2.70
N HIS A 83 6.06 8.54 2.83
CA HIS A 83 5.22 8.16 1.68
C HIS A 83 4.57 9.38 1.02
N LEU A 84 4.02 10.31 1.80
CA LEU A 84 3.45 11.56 1.28
C LEU A 84 4.51 12.42 0.60
N PHE A 85 5.72 12.45 1.12
CA PHE A 85 6.85 13.13 0.48
C PHE A 85 7.23 12.49 -0.85
N VAL A 86 7.25 11.15 -0.95
CA VAL A 86 7.48 10.43 -2.22
C VAL A 86 6.38 10.75 -3.24
N VAL A 87 5.11 10.81 -2.81
CA VAL A 87 3.99 11.22 -3.67
C VAL A 87 4.21 12.64 -4.20
N TYR A 88 4.60 13.57 -3.33
CA TYR A 88 4.89 14.95 -3.71
C TYR A 88 6.06 15.03 -4.71
N GLU A 89 7.19 14.38 -4.43
CA GLU A 89 8.35 14.34 -5.32
C GLU A 89 7.99 13.75 -6.69
N PHE A 90 7.18 12.69 -6.73
CA PHE A 90 6.67 12.13 -7.98
C PHE A 90 5.89 13.18 -8.78
N LEU A 91 4.89 13.83 -8.16
CA LEU A 91 4.05 14.82 -8.84
C LEU A 91 4.86 16.01 -9.38
N VAL A 92 5.84 16.49 -8.62
CA VAL A 92 6.74 17.56 -9.06
C VAL A 92 7.62 17.09 -10.22
N SER A 93 8.19 15.89 -10.13
CA SER A 93 9.08 15.36 -11.15
C SER A 93 8.39 15.14 -12.50
N ILE A 94 7.16 14.60 -12.49
CA ILE A 94 6.39 14.37 -13.72
C ILE A 94 5.72 15.64 -14.28
N ASN A 95 5.69 16.73 -13.52
CA ASN A 95 5.18 18.04 -13.98
C ASN A 95 6.20 18.80 -14.85
N ASN A 96 7.35 18.21 -15.13
CA ASN A 96 8.36 18.78 -16.01
C ASN A 96 7.94 18.58 -17.49
N PRO A 97 7.67 19.66 -18.27
CA PRO A 97 7.22 19.55 -19.65
C PRO A 97 8.29 18.95 -20.58
N ASN A 98 9.55 18.94 -20.18
CA ASN A 98 10.67 18.39 -20.94
C ASN A 98 11.06 16.97 -20.47
N LEU A 99 10.26 16.33 -19.62
CA LEU A 99 10.56 14.99 -19.13
C LEU A 99 10.47 13.97 -20.29
N PRO A 100 11.54 13.22 -20.60
CA PRO A 100 11.49 12.18 -21.62
C PRO A 100 10.45 11.11 -21.29
N LEU A 101 9.78 10.55 -22.29
CA LEU A 101 8.78 9.51 -22.09
C LEU A 101 9.36 8.27 -21.39
N SER A 102 10.61 7.91 -21.66
CA SER A 102 11.31 6.83 -20.96
C SER A 102 11.37 7.05 -19.45
N ASP A 103 11.68 8.30 -19.03
CA ASP A 103 11.83 8.65 -17.63
C ASP A 103 10.46 8.73 -16.94
N LEU A 104 9.45 9.25 -17.64
CA LEU A 104 8.07 9.23 -17.18
C LEU A 104 7.59 7.79 -16.90
N ILE A 105 7.91 6.84 -17.79
CA ILE A 105 7.57 5.42 -17.59
C ILE A 105 8.29 4.87 -16.35
N ALA A 106 9.61 5.12 -16.22
CA ALA A 106 10.38 4.68 -15.06
C ALA A 106 9.80 5.20 -13.74
N TYR A 107 9.50 6.53 -13.70
CA TYR A 107 8.93 7.17 -12.50
C TYR A 107 7.54 6.63 -12.17
N THR A 108 6.71 6.37 -13.19
CA THR A 108 5.37 5.79 -12.99
C THR A 108 5.44 4.37 -12.45
N LEU A 109 6.35 3.53 -12.96
CA LEU A 109 6.54 2.17 -12.48
C LEU A 109 7.01 2.11 -11.04
N ILE A 110 8.02 2.93 -10.67
CA ILE A 110 8.50 2.96 -9.28
C ILE A 110 7.43 3.53 -8.35
N MET A 111 6.68 4.57 -8.79
CA MET A 111 5.57 5.12 -7.99
C MET A 111 4.48 4.08 -7.75
N GLY A 112 4.05 3.34 -8.76
CA GLY A 112 3.10 2.24 -8.60
C GLY A 112 3.57 1.19 -7.59
N THR A 113 4.87 0.86 -7.62
CA THR A 113 5.48 -0.02 -6.61
C THR A 113 5.36 0.57 -5.20
N ILE A 114 5.63 1.87 -5.03
CA ILE A 114 5.52 2.53 -3.72
C ILE A 114 4.08 2.59 -3.22
N LEU A 115 3.13 2.86 -4.09
CA LEU A 115 1.70 2.85 -3.73
C LEU A 115 1.26 1.47 -3.25
N GLY A 116 1.75 0.38 -3.86
CA GLY A 116 1.52 -0.98 -3.39
C GLY A 116 2.24 -1.32 -2.09
N VAL A 117 3.57 -1.15 -2.07
CA VAL A 117 4.43 -1.59 -0.94
C VAL A 117 4.26 -0.70 0.29
N ASN A 118 4.33 0.61 0.14
CA ASN A 118 4.24 1.54 1.27
C ASN A 118 2.80 1.97 1.54
N GLY A 119 2.02 2.24 0.50
CA GLY A 119 0.64 2.68 0.63
C GLY A 119 -0.29 1.56 1.11
N ILE A 120 -0.41 0.46 0.36
CA ILE A 120 -1.34 -0.63 0.71
C ILE A 120 -0.81 -1.44 1.89
N ASN A 121 0.44 -1.94 1.87
CA ASN A 121 0.95 -2.75 2.98
C ASN A 121 1.14 -1.93 4.26
N GLY A 122 1.60 -0.67 4.18
CA GLY A 122 1.64 0.22 5.34
C GLY A 122 0.26 0.50 5.92
N GLY A 123 -0.72 0.76 5.05
CA GLY A 123 -2.13 0.90 5.43
C GLY A 123 -2.70 -0.38 6.07
N HIS A 124 -2.34 -1.54 5.54
CA HIS A 124 -2.70 -2.86 6.06
C HIS A 124 -2.20 -3.06 7.51
N GLU A 125 -0.91 -2.84 7.76
CA GLU A 125 -0.32 -3.01 9.08
C GLU A 125 -0.93 -2.05 10.13
N LEU A 126 -1.14 -0.79 9.77
CA LEU A 126 -1.80 0.19 10.62
C LEU A 126 -3.28 -0.17 10.87
N GLY A 127 -3.96 -0.66 9.84
CA GLY A 127 -5.39 -0.97 9.87
C GLY A 127 -5.77 -2.24 10.65
N HIS A 128 -4.84 -3.15 10.93
CA HIS A 128 -5.07 -4.27 11.83
C HIS A 128 -5.30 -3.85 13.29
N LYS A 129 -4.90 -2.65 13.68
CA LYS A 129 -5.08 -2.11 15.03
C LYS A 129 -6.44 -1.41 15.18
N ILE A 130 -7.55 -2.16 14.99
CA ILE A 130 -8.92 -1.63 14.93
C ILE A 130 -9.36 -0.77 16.14
N ASN A 131 -8.75 -0.96 17.31
CA ASN A 131 -9.02 -0.20 18.53
C ASN A 131 -8.12 1.03 18.71
N ALA A 132 -7.33 1.40 17.68
CA ALA A 132 -6.43 2.55 17.71
C ALA A 132 -6.83 3.59 16.65
N PRO A 133 -7.71 4.56 16.96
CA PRO A 133 -8.26 5.49 15.97
C PRO A 133 -7.20 6.26 15.17
N PHE A 134 -6.10 6.65 15.81
CA PHE A 134 -4.99 7.32 15.15
C PHE A 134 -4.31 6.42 14.09
N LYS A 135 -4.09 5.14 14.38
CA LYS A 135 -3.53 4.19 13.41
C LYS A 135 -4.47 3.98 12.22
N ILE A 136 -5.78 3.88 12.50
CA ILE A 136 -6.80 3.77 11.45
C ILE A 136 -6.82 5.04 10.57
N PHE A 137 -6.72 6.23 11.16
CA PHE A 137 -6.59 7.47 10.40
C PHE A 137 -5.37 7.45 9.47
N LEU A 138 -4.19 7.08 9.98
CA LEU A 138 -2.96 6.97 9.18
C LEU A 138 -3.08 5.90 8.09
N ALA A 139 -3.74 4.77 8.37
CA ALA A 139 -4.03 3.74 7.37
C ALA A 139 -4.87 4.32 6.22
N HIS A 140 -5.92 5.09 6.53
CA HIS A 140 -6.73 5.74 5.50
C HIS A 140 -5.96 6.80 4.71
N VAL A 141 -5.02 7.53 5.32
CA VAL A 141 -4.14 8.46 4.59
C VAL A 141 -3.34 7.70 3.51
N LEU A 142 -2.67 6.61 3.88
CA LEU A 142 -1.91 5.78 2.93
C LEU A 142 -2.80 5.16 1.86
N LEU A 143 -3.94 4.59 2.23
CA LEU A 143 -4.87 3.95 1.32
C LEU A 143 -5.59 4.95 0.40
N THR A 144 -5.76 6.21 0.82
CA THR A 144 -6.31 7.27 -0.03
C THR A 144 -5.37 7.54 -1.21
N THR A 145 -4.08 7.69 -0.96
CA THR A 145 -3.09 7.90 -2.02
C THR A 145 -2.99 6.72 -2.97
N SER A 146 -3.25 5.50 -2.49
CA SER A 146 -3.21 4.26 -3.28
C SER A 146 -4.55 3.86 -3.88
N MET A 147 -5.58 4.71 -3.83
CA MET A 147 -6.94 4.44 -4.31
C MET A 147 -7.62 3.21 -3.68
N GLN A 148 -7.19 2.77 -2.49
CA GLN A 148 -7.55 1.47 -1.88
C GLN A 148 -8.23 1.59 -0.50
N ASN A 149 -8.97 2.66 -0.21
CA ASN A 149 -9.62 2.84 1.10
C ASN A 149 -10.58 1.70 1.49
N HIS A 150 -11.19 1.04 0.51
CA HIS A 150 -12.08 -0.10 0.73
C HIS A 150 -11.32 -1.37 1.18
N PHE A 151 -10.02 -1.44 0.91
CA PHE A 151 -9.18 -2.61 1.17
C PHE A 151 -9.29 -3.10 2.61
N MET A 152 -9.18 -2.20 3.59
CA MET A 152 -9.23 -2.58 5.01
C MET A 152 -10.51 -3.31 5.41
N THR A 153 -11.65 -2.81 4.93
CA THR A 153 -12.95 -3.43 5.21
C THR A 153 -13.06 -4.79 4.56
N TYR A 154 -12.66 -4.91 3.28
CA TYR A 154 -12.67 -6.19 2.58
C TYR A 154 -11.71 -7.18 3.23
N HIS A 155 -10.49 -6.75 3.51
CA HIS A 155 -9.45 -7.58 4.12
C HIS A 155 -9.91 -8.16 5.47
N ASN A 156 -10.35 -7.32 6.40
CA ASN A 156 -10.73 -7.75 7.74
C ASN A 156 -12.07 -8.49 7.81
N SER A 157 -13.03 -8.17 6.94
CA SER A 157 -14.40 -8.70 7.05
C SER A 157 -14.78 -9.66 5.92
N GLY A 158 -14.08 -9.64 4.81
CA GLY A 158 -14.30 -10.50 3.65
C GLY A 158 -13.21 -11.55 3.51
N HIS A 159 -11.97 -11.13 3.22
CA HIS A 159 -10.84 -12.03 2.97
C HIS A 159 -10.54 -12.93 4.18
N HIS A 160 -10.32 -12.39 5.38
CA HIS A 160 -10.02 -13.21 6.57
C HIS A 160 -11.11 -14.24 6.90
N ARG A 161 -12.36 -13.94 6.56
CA ARG A 161 -13.47 -14.89 6.76
C ARG A 161 -13.50 -15.98 5.70
N ASP A 162 -13.27 -15.58 4.44
CA ASP A 162 -13.53 -16.41 3.27
C ASP A 162 -12.24 -16.98 2.64
N VAL A 163 -11.06 -16.75 3.23
CA VAL A 163 -9.75 -17.10 2.68
C VAL A 163 -9.70 -18.57 2.22
N ALA A 164 -9.12 -18.81 1.05
CA ALA A 164 -9.01 -20.12 0.39
C ALA A 164 -10.36 -20.79 0.05
N THR A 165 -11.48 -20.06 0.10
CA THR A 165 -12.78 -20.53 -0.39
C THR A 165 -13.13 -19.89 -1.74
N PRO A 166 -14.10 -20.45 -2.52
CA PRO A 166 -14.58 -19.83 -3.75
C PRO A 166 -15.20 -18.44 -3.56
N ASN A 167 -15.58 -18.09 -2.34
CA ASN A 167 -16.17 -16.80 -2.00
C ASN A 167 -15.12 -15.69 -1.83
N ASP A 168 -13.86 -16.04 -1.66
CA ASP A 168 -12.79 -15.05 -1.57
C ASP A 168 -12.28 -14.63 -2.95
N LEU A 169 -12.50 -13.37 -3.31
CA LEU A 169 -12.07 -12.82 -4.60
C LEU A 169 -10.56 -12.57 -4.67
N THR A 170 -9.88 -12.55 -3.51
CA THR A 170 -8.44 -12.36 -3.39
C THR A 170 -7.66 -13.66 -3.21
N SER A 171 -8.35 -14.80 -3.27
CA SER A 171 -7.71 -16.13 -3.39
C SER A 171 -7.70 -16.57 -4.85
N ALA A 172 -6.50 -16.64 -5.44
CA ALA A 172 -6.31 -17.16 -6.79
C ALA A 172 -6.54 -18.68 -6.84
N LYS A 173 -7.17 -19.15 -7.90
CA LYS A 173 -7.31 -20.60 -8.18
C LYS A 173 -6.13 -21.06 -9.02
N LYS A 174 -5.79 -22.33 -8.90
CA LYS A 174 -4.80 -22.96 -9.79
C LYS A 174 -5.24 -22.81 -11.26
N GLY A 175 -4.41 -22.15 -12.06
CA GLY A 175 -4.66 -21.87 -13.48
C GLY A 175 -5.30 -20.50 -13.78
N ASP A 176 -5.62 -19.69 -12.76
CA ASP A 176 -6.05 -18.32 -13.00
C ASP A 176 -4.95 -17.52 -13.71
N ILE A 177 -5.32 -16.77 -14.75
CA ILE A 177 -4.42 -15.84 -15.43
C ILE A 177 -4.21 -14.63 -14.51
N PHE A 178 -2.95 -14.30 -14.23
CA PHE A 178 -2.55 -13.27 -13.27
C PHE A 178 -3.26 -11.91 -13.49
N TYR A 179 -3.24 -11.39 -14.71
CA TYR A 179 -3.86 -10.08 -15.01
C TYR A 179 -5.39 -10.10 -14.83
N TRP A 180 -6.05 -11.21 -15.21
CA TRP A 180 -7.48 -11.37 -14.98
C TRP A 180 -7.81 -11.50 -13.50
N PHE A 181 -6.97 -12.20 -12.75
CA PHE A 181 -7.11 -12.31 -11.30
C PHE A 181 -7.01 -10.93 -10.61
N ILE A 182 -6.04 -10.07 -11.00
CA ILE A 182 -5.94 -8.71 -10.47
C ILE A 182 -7.22 -7.92 -10.71
N LEU A 183 -7.69 -7.85 -11.95
CA LEU A 183 -8.92 -7.14 -12.29
C LEU A 183 -10.13 -7.65 -11.49
N LYS A 184 -10.29 -8.96 -11.41
CA LYS A 184 -11.35 -9.60 -10.64
C LYS A 184 -11.26 -9.27 -9.15
N SER A 185 -10.09 -9.33 -8.56
CA SER A 185 -9.89 -9.06 -7.12
C SER A 185 -10.11 -7.59 -6.79
N GLN A 186 -9.62 -6.66 -7.60
CA GLN A 186 -9.76 -5.22 -7.38
C GLN A 186 -11.22 -4.77 -7.56
N ILE A 187 -11.79 -5.01 -8.74
CA ILE A 187 -13.16 -4.58 -9.06
C ILE A 187 -14.17 -5.35 -8.21
N GLY A 188 -14.04 -6.67 -8.16
CA GLY A 188 -14.94 -7.51 -7.38
C GLY A 188 -14.85 -7.26 -5.88
N GLY A 189 -13.63 -7.05 -5.34
CA GLY A 189 -13.39 -6.67 -3.95
C GLY A 189 -14.11 -5.37 -3.58
N TYR A 190 -14.02 -4.35 -4.43
CA TYR A 190 -14.71 -3.08 -4.23
C TYR A 190 -16.24 -3.26 -4.10
N PHE A 191 -16.88 -3.92 -5.07
CA PHE A 191 -18.34 -4.14 -5.03
C PHE A 191 -18.77 -5.08 -3.91
N LYS A 192 -17.96 -6.10 -3.60
CA LYS A 192 -18.23 -6.99 -2.47
C LYS A 192 -18.18 -6.24 -1.14
N THR A 193 -17.27 -5.26 -0.99
CA THR A 193 -17.20 -4.42 0.20
C THR A 193 -18.46 -3.56 0.37
N TRP A 194 -18.96 -2.97 -0.71
CA TRP A 194 -20.25 -2.25 -0.69
C TRP A 194 -21.36 -3.12 -0.15
N LYS A 195 -21.47 -4.36 -0.64
CA LYS A 195 -22.48 -5.32 -0.18
C LYS A 195 -22.29 -5.70 1.27
N LEU A 196 -21.06 -6.03 1.69
CA LEU A 196 -20.76 -6.39 3.08
C LEU A 196 -21.16 -5.30 4.08
N GLU A 197 -20.85 -4.05 3.78
CA GLU A 197 -21.22 -2.92 4.65
C GLU A 197 -22.73 -2.63 4.61
N ALA A 198 -23.36 -2.75 3.46
CA ALA A 198 -24.83 -2.62 3.35
C ALA A 198 -25.54 -3.70 4.17
N ASP A 199 -25.09 -4.95 4.11
CA ASP A 199 -25.69 -6.05 4.86
C ASP A 199 -25.48 -5.87 6.38
N LYS A 200 -24.31 -5.39 6.83
CA LYS A 200 -24.07 -5.01 8.24
C LYS A 200 -25.04 -3.92 8.74
N LEU A 201 -25.29 -2.91 7.91
CA LEU A 201 -26.23 -1.82 8.24
C LEU A 201 -27.66 -2.33 8.33
N LYS A 202 -28.11 -3.17 7.39
CA LYS A 202 -29.44 -3.79 7.42
C LYS A 202 -29.68 -4.59 8.68
N VAL A 203 -28.72 -5.44 9.07
CA VAL A 203 -28.80 -6.23 10.31
C VAL A 203 -28.91 -5.33 11.55
N LYS A 204 -28.26 -4.17 11.54
CA LYS A 204 -28.31 -3.18 12.63
C LYS A 204 -29.53 -2.24 12.56
N GLY A 205 -30.42 -2.39 11.59
CA GLY A 205 -31.55 -1.49 11.38
C GLY A 205 -31.15 -0.05 11.05
N LYS A 206 -29.95 0.15 10.47
CA LYS A 206 -29.42 1.49 10.14
C LYS A 206 -29.64 1.81 8.67
N SER A 207 -29.76 3.13 8.37
CA SER A 207 -29.86 3.62 7.00
C SER A 207 -28.63 3.32 6.16
N LEU A 208 -28.83 2.96 4.88
CA LEU A 208 -27.76 2.72 3.92
C LEU A 208 -26.93 3.97 3.59
N VAL A 209 -27.44 5.17 3.87
CA VAL A 209 -26.68 6.43 3.75
C VAL A 209 -25.47 6.47 4.70
N LEU A 210 -25.50 5.67 5.77
CA LEU A 210 -24.37 5.54 6.70
C LEU A 210 -23.31 4.51 6.24
N ASN A 211 -23.39 4.05 4.99
CA ASN A 211 -22.41 3.11 4.46
C ASN A 211 -21.02 3.76 4.38
N PRO A 212 -20.00 3.26 5.11
CA PRO A 212 -18.67 3.85 5.10
C PRO A 212 -18.00 3.82 3.72
N MET A 213 -18.48 2.96 2.80
CA MET A 213 -18.01 2.93 1.41
C MET A 213 -18.25 4.25 0.66
N ILE A 214 -19.22 5.07 1.08
CA ILE A 214 -19.42 6.42 0.53
C ILE A 214 -18.14 7.23 0.76
N LEU A 215 -17.66 7.28 2.01
CA LEU A 215 -16.43 7.99 2.36
C LEU A 215 -15.20 7.36 1.69
N TYR A 216 -15.11 6.02 1.69
CA TYR A 216 -13.99 5.29 1.08
C TYR A 216 -13.91 5.43 -0.44
N THR A 217 -15.00 5.84 -1.08
CA THR A 217 -15.02 6.22 -2.49
C THR A 217 -14.67 7.70 -2.68
N ILE A 218 -15.24 8.59 -1.86
CA ILE A 218 -15.02 10.03 -1.99
C ILE A 218 -13.56 10.40 -1.74
N LEU A 219 -12.92 9.85 -0.69
CA LEU A 219 -11.55 10.22 -0.30
C LEU A 219 -10.53 10.07 -1.44
N PRO A 220 -10.37 8.89 -2.08
CA PRO A 220 -9.39 8.74 -3.15
C PRO A 220 -9.73 9.58 -4.38
N TRP A 221 -11.01 9.71 -4.75
CA TRP A 221 -11.40 10.57 -5.87
C TRP A 221 -11.20 12.06 -5.57
N SER A 222 -11.40 12.50 -4.32
CA SER A 222 -11.05 13.87 -3.89
C SER A 222 -9.55 14.12 -3.98
N PHE A 223 -8.73 13.11 -3.67
CA PHE A 223 -7.29 13.21 -3.82
C PHE A 223 -6.87 13.35 -5.30
N ILE A 224 -7.45 12.57 -6.20
CA ILE A 224 -7.24 12.74 -7.66
C ILE A 224 -7.72 14.12 -8.12
N ALA A 225 -8.85 14.61 -7.61
CA ALA A 225 -9.36 15.95 -7.93
C ALA A 225 -8.41 17.06 -7.44
N LEU A 226 -7.76 16.90 -6.28
CA LEU A 226 -6.72 17.83 -5.80
C LEU A 226 -5.50 17.81 -6.72
N ILE A 227 -5.04 16.63 -7.15
CA ILE A 227 -3.94 16.53 -8.12
C ILE A 227 -4.34 17.23 -9.44
N TYR A 228 -5.55 17.00 -9.94
CA TYR A 228 -6.05 17.68 -11.12
C TYR A 228 -6.05 19.21 -10.96
N PHE A 229 -6.50 19.70 -9.81
CA PHE A 229 -6.59 21.14 -9.55
C PHE A 229 -5.21 21.82 -9.52
N PHE A 230 -4.21 21.18 -8.90
CA PHE A 230 -2.87 21.77 -8.74
C PHE A 230 -1.91 21.49 -9.90
N PHE A 231 -2.04 20.34 -10.57
CA PHE A 231 -1.08 19.85 -11.56
C PHE A 231 -1.70 19.61 -12.95
N GLY A 232 -3.01 19.69 -13.08
CA GLY A 232 -3.73 19.50 -14.34
C GLY A 232 -4.07 18.04 -14.68
N PHE A 233 -4.81 17.90 -15.81
CA PHE A 233 -5.41 16.61 -16.20
C PHE A 233 -4.40 15.50 -16.47
N GLN A 234 -3.31 15.81 -17.20
CA GLN A 234 -2.32 14.81 -17.59
C GLN A 234 -1.67 14.17 -16.36
N ILE A 235 -1.25 14.99 -15.40
CA ILE A 235 -0.60 14.52 -14.17
C ILE A 235 -1.56 13.70 -13.31
N ALA A 236 -2.81 14.14 -13.17
CA ALA A 236 -3.84 13.38 -12.45
C ALA A 236 -4.11 12.02 -13.11
N LEU A 237 -4.11 11.96 -14.45
CA LEU A 237 -4.31 10.72 -15.20
C LEU A 237 -3.12 9.76 -15.02
N ILE A 238 -1.89 10.27 -15.11
CA ILE A 238 -0.67 9.47 -14.86
C ILE A 238 -0.66 8.92 -13.45
N TYR A 239 -0.97 9.75 -12.45
CA TYR A 239 -1.07 9.31 -11.06
C TYR A 239 -2.14 8.23 -10.88
N PHE A 240 -3.32 8.42 -11.47
CA PHE A 240 -4.39 7.41 -11.44
C PHE A 240 -3.90 6.07 -11.98
N PHE A 241 -3.24 6.05 -13.14
CA PHE A 241 -2.68 4.82 -13.70
C PHE A 241 -1.57 4.20 -12.85
N ALA A 242 -0.77 5.01 -12.14
CA ALA A 242 0.21 4.49 -11.20
C ALA A 242 -0.44 3.83 -9.96
N SER A 243 -1.68 4.23 -9.60
CA SER A 243 -2.37 3.79 -8.38
C SER A 243 -3.32 2.61 -8.57
N VAL A 244 -3.56 2.18 -9.80
CA VAL A 244 -4.45 1.07 -10.17
C VAL A 244 -3.67 -0.10 -10.72
#